data_b681ef62674840ab744231d527069583
#
_entry.id   b681ef62674840ab744231d527069583
#
_cell.length_a   1.000
_cell.length_b   1.000
_cell.length_c   1.000
_cell.angle_alpha   90.00
_cell.angle_beta   90.00
_cell.angle_gamma   90.00
#
_symmetry.space_group_name_H-M   'P 1'
#
loop_
_entity.id
_entity.type
_entity.pdbx_description
1 polymer ?
#
loop_
_entity_poly.entity_id
_entity_poly.type
_entity_poly.pdbx_seq_one_letter_code
_entity_poly.pdbx_strand_id
1 'polypeptide(L)'
;MPAHGRLSIPVPCQREKGTYPFFEEKQSSVVRKHNNKWRVVDIVVAAIIAVASGVIFWGWDIVCTAPLALFGAVTPGFEGLLNAFWLFAGPLAAIIVRKPGAALFAETLAAALELTMGNQWGVGGSLIVGIMQGFGAEIGFAVFAYRKWDLLSTTIAGALAGIGCGLYYWITNPAWSTVRASIYLGTSIISGAVLAGMVMYFLQQAIAKTGVLDRFESGRAQVLV
;
A
#
# COMPACT_ATOMS: atom_id res chain seq x y z
N MET A 1 -61.86 -55.67 -44.83
CA MET A 1 -60.71 -55.78 -45.75
C MET A 1 -59.51 -55.06 -45.10
N PRO A 2 -58.33 -55.65 -45.08
CA PRO A 2 -57.39 -55.51 -43.97
C PRO A 2 -56.35 -54.47 -44.27
N ALA A 3 -55.94 -53.75 -43.21
CA ALA A 3 -54.76 -52.86 -43.23
C ALA A 3 -53.58 -53.59 -42.57
N HIS A 4 -52.51 -53.74 -43.32
CA HIS A 4 -51.27 -54.33 -42.90
C HIS A 4 -50.52 -53.42 -41.93
N GLY A 5 -50.36 -53.87 -40.69
CA GLY A 5 -49.39 -53.30 -39.76
C GLY A 5 -47.99 -53.75 -40.12
N ARG A 6 -47.08 -52.79 -40.30
CA ARG A 6 -45.63 -53.10 -40.33
C ARG A 6 -45.03 -52.92 -38.95
N LEU A 7 -44.57 -54.02 -38.40
CA LEU A 7 -43.67 -54.01 -37.26
C LEU A 7 -42.37 -53.29 -37.67
N SER A 8 -42.06 -52.21 -37.01
CA SER A 8 -40.71 -51.62 -37.07
C SER A 8 -39.90 -52.16 -35.91
N ILE A 9 -38.85 -52.87 -36.28
CA ILE A 9 -37.83 -53.40 -35.39
C ILE A 9 -36.97 -52.24 -34.87
N PRO A 10 -36.76 -52.08 -33.54
CA PRO A 10 -35.85 -51.07 -33.02
C PRO A 10 -34.39 -51.42 -33.35
N VAL A 11 -33.75 -50.55 -34.07
CA VAL A 11 -32.28 -50.63 -34.33
C VAL A 11 -31.56 -50.30 -33.02
N PRO A 12 -30.64 -51.13 -32.58
CA PRO A 12 -29.84 -50.84 -31.39
C PRO A 12 -28.93 -49.65 -31.68
N CYS A 13 -29.07 -48.60 -30.89
CA CYS A 13 -28.20 -47.45 -30.90
C CYS A 13 -26.75 -47.91 -30.57
N GLN A 14 -25.95 -48.07 -31.60
CA GLN A 14 -24.51 -48.21 -31.41
C GLN A 14 -23.99 -46.93 -30.84
N ARG A 15 -23.58 -47.00 -29.60
CA ARG A 15 -22.79 -45.97 -28.89
C ARG A 15 -21.43 -45.88 -29.57
N GLU A 16 -21.31 -45.09 -30.62
CA GLU A 16 -19.99 -44.68 -31.13
C GLU A 16 -19.26 -44.04 -29.99
N LYS A 17 -18.17 -44.70 -29.58
CA LYS A 17 -17.14 -44.08 -28.76
C LYS A 17 -16.46 -42.99 -29.61
N GLY A 18 -17.11 -41.84 -29.74
CA GLY A 18 -16.49 -40.65 -30.23
C GLY A 18 -15.38 -40.28 -29.27
N THR A 19 -14.15 -40.56 -29.66
CA THR A 19 -12.97 -39.97 -29.05
C THR A 19 -13.04 -38.50 -29.31
N TYR A 20 -13.68 -37.76 -28.38
CA TYR A 20 -13.58 -36.30 -28.37
C TYR A 20 -12.09 -36.01 -28.19
N PRO A 21 -11.44 -35.27 -29.08
CA PRO A 21 -10.11 -34.79 -28.80
C PRO A 21 -10.26 -33.93 -27.54
N PHE A 22 -9.54 -34.36 -26.52
CA PHE A 22 -9.32 -33.60 -25.31
C PHE A 22 -8.78 -32.26 -25.77
N PHE A 23 -9.66 -31.26 -25.84
CA PHE A 23 -9.22 -29.89 -25.91
C PHE A 23 -8.43 -29.67 -24.62
N GLU A 24 -7.16 -29.93 -24.69
CA GLU A 24 -6.18 -29.31 -23.82
C GLU A 24 -6.39 -27.82 -24.02
N GLU A 25 -7.32 -27.26 -23.26
CA GLU A 25 -7.43 -25.85 -23.06
C GLU A 25 -6.09 -25.45 -22.45
N LYS A 26 -5.18 -25.14 -23.36
CA LYS A 26 -3.92 -24.50 -23.07
C LYS A 26 -4.32 -23.24 -22.34
N GLN A 27 -4.47 -23.36 -21.02
CA GLN A 27 -4.62 -22.25 -20.11
C GLN A 27 -3.31 -21.47 -20.25
N SER A 28 -3.25 -20.73 -21.37
CA SER A 28 -2.24 -19.72 -21.56
C SER A 28 -2.44 -18.77 -20.39
N SER A 29 -1.64 -18.96 -19.35
CA SER A 29 -1.44 -17.97 -18.32
C SER A 29 -1.06 -16.70 -19.08
N VAL A 30 -2.07 -15.87 -19.35
CA VAL A 30 -1.86 -14.51 -19.83
C VAL A 30 -1.12 -13.83 -18.70
N VAL A 31 0.20 -13.94 -18.71
CA VAL A 31 1.07 -13.11 -17.88
C VAL A 31 0.74 -11.69 -18.26
N ARG A 32 -0.23 -11.10 -17.57
CA ARG A 32 -0.61 -9.69 -17.78
C ARG A 32 0.65 -8.88 -17.52
N LYS A 33 1.24 -8.39 -18.58
CA LYS A 33 2.41 -7.52 -18.55
C LYS A 33 2.03 -6.35 -17.65
N HIS A 34 2.63 -6.28 -16.46
CA HIS A 34 2.37 -5.22 -15.50
C HIS A 34 2.70 -3.88 -16.18
N ASN A 35 1.69 -3.03 -16.31
CA ASN A 35 1.86 -1.73 -17.00
C ASN A 35 2.18 -0.65 -15.97
N ASN A 36 3.44 -0.28 -15.89
CA ASN A 36 3.93 0.77 -14.97
C ASN A 36 3.54 2.20 -15.39
N LYS A 37 2.85 2.38 -16.53
CA LYS A 37 2.42 3.70 -16.97
C LYS A 37 1.29 4.24 -16.08
N TRP A 38 1.43 5.48 -15.66
CA TRP A 38 0.41 6.18 -14.91
C TRP A 38 -0.78 6.55 -15.80
N ARG A 39 -1.97 6.37 -15.26
CA ARG A 39 -3.21 6.87 -15.85
C ARG A 39 -3.68 8.09 -15.06
N VAL A 40 -4.49 8.94 -15.64
CA VAL A 40 -5.08 10.11 -14.93
C VAL A 40 -5.79 9.68 -13.64
N VAL A 41 -6.51 8.55 -13.70
CA VAL A 41 -7.21 8.00 -12.52
C VAL A 41 -6.22 7.62 -11.41
N ASP A 42 -5.04 7.10 -11.74
CA ASP A 42 -4.02 6.72 -10.76
C ASP A 42 -3.50 7.97 -10.03
N ILE A 43 -3.27 9.07 -10.77
CA ILE A 43 -2.85 10.36 -10.22
C ILE A 43 -3.92 10.94 -9.30
N VAL A 44 -5.16 10.98 -9.76
CA VAL A 44 -6.29 11.54 -8.99
C VAL A 44 -6.49 10.79 -7.68
N VAL A 45 -6.46 9.46 -7.70
CA VAL A 45 -6.64 8.66 -6.49
C VAL A 45 -5.46 8.82 -5.54
N ALA A 46 -4.22 8.82 -6.03
CA ALA A 46 -3.05 9.08 -5.20
C ALA A 46 -3.13 10.47 -4.56
N ALA A 47 -3.59 11.49 -5.30
CA ALA A 47 -3.77 12.85 -4.78
C ALA A 47 -4.89 12.91 -3.73
N ILE A 48 -6.01 12.22 -3.93
CA ILE A 48 -7.10 12.16 -2.94
C ILE A 48 -6.61 11.53 -1.63
N ILE A 49 -5.87 10.41 -1.73
CA ILE A 49 -5.27 9.76 -0.55
C ILE A 49 -4.31 10.72 0.14
N ALA A 50 -3.45 11.39 -0.61
CA ALA A 50 -2.50 12.36 -0.07
C ALA A 50 -3.18 13.53 0.65
N VAL A 51 -4.24 14.10 0.06
CA VAL A 51 -5.00 15.18 0.68
C VAL A 51 -5.68 14.74 1.97
N ALA A 52 -6.35 13.57 1.95
CA ALA A 52 -6.97 13.03 3.15
C ALA A 52 -5.93 12.74 4.25
N SER A 53 -4.79 12.19 3.88
CA SER A 53 -3.69 11.91 4.80
C SER A 53 -3.07 13.18 5.37
N GLY A 54 -2.87 14.23 4.54
CA GLY A 54 -2.33 15.51 4.99
C GLY A 54 -3.22 16.21 6.02
N VAL A 55 -4.54 16.10 5.88
CA VAL A 55 -5.49 16.58 6.91
C VAL A 55 -5.34 15.79 8.21
N ILE A 56 -5.14 14.46 8.11
CA ILE A 56 -4.89 13.60 9.29
C ILE A 56 -3.56 13.95 9.93
N PHE A 57 -2.51 14.20 9.16
CA PHE A 57 -1.19 14.62 9.66
C PHE A 57 -1.31 15.92 10.45
N TRP A 58 -1.96 16.92 9.88
CA TRP A 58 -2.22 18.18 10.57
C TRP A 58 -3.01 18.01 11.87
N GLY A 59 -4.07 17.18 11.84
CA GLY A 59 -4.83 16.87 13.06
C GLY A 59 -3.98 16.15 14.10
N TRP A 60 -3.08 15.25 13.65
CA TRP A 60 -2.16 14.56 14.52
C TRP A 60 -1.12 15.49 15.14
N ASP A 61 -0.64 16.52 14.44
CA ASP A 61 0.26 17.54 14.97
C ASP A 61 -0.30 18.18 16.25
N ILE A 62 -1.59 18.45 16.26
CA ILE A 62 -2.26 19.05 17.42
C ILE A 62 -2.31 18.06 18.60
N VAL A 63 -2.68 16.80 18.30
CA VAL A 63 -2.88 15.76 19.33
C VAL A 63 -1.56 15.25 19.89
N CYS A 64 -0.51 15.12 19.07
CA CYS A 64 0.74 14.47 19.46
C CYS A 64 1.65 15.33 20.34
N THR A 65 1.39 16.64 20.47
CA THR A 65 2.25 17.57 21.23
C THR A 65 2.49 17.11 22.66
N ALA A 66 1.43 16.75 23.39
CA ALA A 66 1.54 16.27 24.76
C ALA A 66 2.20 14.90 24.88
N PRO A 67 1.82 13.87 24.10
CA PRO A 67 2.54 12.59 24.06
C PRO A 67 4.02 12.71 23.72
N LEU A 68 4.39 13.54 22.74
CA LEU A 68 5.79 13.75 22.36
C LEU A 68 6.60 14.34 23.51
N ALA A 69 6.05 15.36 24.21
CA ALA A 69 6.69 15.96 25.38
C ALA A 69 6.86 14.95 26.51
N LEU A 70 5.87 14.10 26.75
CA LEU A 70 5.89 13.07 27.78
C LEU A 70 6.97 12.02 27.47
N PHE A 71 7.00 11.46 26.26
CA PHE A 71 8.02 10.49 25.85
C PHE A 71 9.43 11.11 25.91
N GLY A 72 9.58 12.34 25.44
CA GLY A 72 10.87 13.04 25.46
C GLY A 72 11.41 13.26 26.88
N ALA A 73 10.52 13.46 27.86
CA ALA A 73 10.91 13.66 29.25
C ALA A 73 11.16 12.34 30.01
N VAL A 74 10.34 11.32 29.79
CA VAL A 74 10.36 10.08 30.58
C VAL A 74 11.19 8.97 29.92
N THR A 75 11.06 8.82 28.62
CA THR A 75 11.68 7.75 27.82
C THR A 75 12.23 8.29 26.49
N PRO A 76 13.34 9.08 26.54
CA PRO A 76 13.89 9.70 25.32
C PRO A 76 14.22 8.69 24.23
N GLY A 77 13.70 8.96 23.03
CA GLY A 77 13.82 8.10 21.84
C GLY A 77 12.56 7.29 21.53
N PHE A 78 11.65 7.08 22.51
CA PHE A 78 10.40 6.38 22.25
C PHE A 78 9.36 7.25 21.52
N GLU A 79 9.63 8.55 21.36
CA GLU A 79 8.83 9.45 20.50
C GLU A 79 8.71 8.92 19.08
N GLY A 80 9.68 8.14 18.61
CA GLY A 80 9.66 7.49 17.30
C GLY A 80 8.46 6.55 17.08
N LEU A 81 7.81 6.05 18.14
CA LEU A 81 6.58 5.28 18.01
C LEU A 81 5.41 6.11 17.46
N LEU A 82 5.41 7.40 17.69
CA LEU A 82 4.36 8.32 17.26
C LEU A 82 4.52 8.72 15.78
N ASN A 83 5.69 8.49 15.18
CA ASN A 83 5.98 8.86 13.79
C ASN A 83 5.10 8.14 12.77
N ALA A 84 4.60 6.96 13.10
CA ALA A 84 3.80 6.14 12.18
C ALA A 84 2.59 6.86 11.59
N PHE A 85 2.05 7.84 12.31
CA PHE A 85 0.92 8.65 11.84
C PHE A 85 1.30 9.65 10.74
N TRP A 86 2.58 9.91 10.50
CA TRP A 86 3.07 10.69 9.35
C TRP A 86 3.71 9.82 8.27
N LEU A 87 3.68 8.49 8.39
CA LEU A 87 4.37 7.57 7.49
C LEU A 87 3.44 6.81 6.56
N PHE A 88 2.11 6.91 6.75
CA PHE A 88 1.19 5.96 6.15
C PHE A 88 0.68 6.33 4.75
N ALA A 89 0.74 7.61 4.37
CA ALA A 89 0.18 8.08 3.09
C ALA A 89 0.86 7.42 1.89
N GLY A 90 2.19 7.30 1.92
CA GLY A 90 2.99 6.66 0.89
C GLY A 90 2.65 5.18 0.69
N PRO A 91 2.83 4.32 1.71
CA PRO A 91 2.51 2.91 1.61
C PRO A 91 1.06 2.64 1.21
N LEU A 92 0.09 3.39 1.76
CA LEU A 92 -1.32 3.26 1.42
C LEU A 92 -1.60 3.58 -0.06
N ALA A 93 -1.10 4.72 -0.54
CA ALA A 93 -1.28 5.10 -1.94
C ALA A 93 -0.61 4.11 -2.89
N ALA A 94 0.60 3.66 -2.56
CA ALA A 94 1.35 2.73 -3.40
C ALA A 94 0.64 1.37 -3.53
N ILE A 95 0.11 0.80 -2.43
CA ILE A 95 -0.57 -0.50 -2.48
C ILE A 95 -1.93 -0.44 -3.18
N ILE A 96 -2.59 0.74 -3.19
CA ILE A 96 -3.84 0.96 -3.91
C ILE A 96 -3.57 1.16 -5.40
N VAL A 97 -2.69 2.09 -5.76
CA VAL A 97 -2.44 2.50 -7.15
C VAL A 97 -1.53 1.52 -7.88
N ARG A 98 -0.58 0.89 -7.18
CA ARG A 98 0.39 -0.10 -7.68
C ARG A 98 1.22 0.43 -8.84
N LYS A 99 1.73 1.66 -8.70
CA LYS A 99 2.59 2.31 -9.70
C LYS A 99 3.89 2.80 -9.06
N PRO A 100 5.01 2.72 -9.80
CA PRO A 100 6.27 3.33 -9.36
C PRO A 100 6.09 4.83 -9.11
N GLY A 101 6.65 5.33 -8.01
CA GLY A 101 6.54 6.73 -7.61
C GLY A 101 5.31 7.08 -6.78
N ALA A 102 4.38 6.13 -6.57
CA ALA A 102 3.11 6.42 -5.88
C ALA A 102 3.30 6.73 -4.39
N ALA A 103 4.23 6.03 -3.72
CA ALA A 103 4.55 6.28 -2.33
C ALA A 103 5.18 7.66 -2.15
N LEU A 104 6.21 7.95 -2.93
CA LEU A 104 6.91 9.24 -2.88
C LEU A 104 5.96 10.39 -3.18
N PHE A 105 5.15 10.27 -4.23
CA PHE A 105 4.19 11.30 -4.62
C PHE A 105 3.18 11.58 -3.51
N ALA A 106 2.54 10.56 -2.96
CA ALA A 106 1.47 10.74 -1.98
C ALA A 106 2.01 11.27 -0.64
N GLU A 107 3.16 10.76 -0.17
CA GLU A 107 3.77 11.20 1.08
C GLU A 107 4.22 12.66 0.99
N THR A 108 4.90 13.02 -0.11
CA THR A 108 5.35 14.40 -0.34
C THR A 108 4.17 15.37 -0.44
N LEU A 109 3.10 14.99 -1.14
CA LEU A 109 1.92 15.84 -1.28
C LEU A 109 1.16 15.97 0.05
N ALA A 110 1.06 14.90 0.85
CA ALA A 110 0.46 14.95 2.18
C ALA A 110 1.23 15.89 3.11
N ALA A 111 2.56 15.78 3.13
CA ALA A 111 3.43 16.66 3.91
C ALA A 111 3.38 18.13 3.45
N ALA A 112 3.26 18.37 2.13
CA ALA A 112 3.09 19.71 1.59
C ALA A 112 1.74 20.32 2.02
N LEU A 113 0.67 19.54 2.03
CA LEU A 113 -0.64 20.00 2.50
C LEU A 113 -0.61 20.33 3.99
N GLU A 114 -0.09 19.43 4.82
CA GLU A 114 0.12 19.63 6.26
C GLU A 114 0.87 20.95 6.52
N LEU A 115 1.97 21.19 5.79
CA LEU A 115 2.75 22.43 5.88
C LEU A 115 1.93 23.66 5.52
N THR A 116 1.10 23.61 4.48
CA THR A 116 0.26 24.74 4.05
C THR A 116 -0.89 25.02 5.00
N MET A 117 -1.38 24.03 5.73
CA MET A 117 -2.40 24.18 6.77
C MET A 117 -1.82 24.82 8.05
N GLY A 118 -0.51 24.94 8.15
CA GLY A 118 0.21 25.50 9.27
C GLY A 118 0.49 24.45 10.35
N ASN A 119 1.76 24.11 10.50
CA ASN A 119 2.24 23.18 11.51
C ASN A 119 3.41 23.77 12.29
N GLN A 120 3.82 23.09 13.36
CA GLN A 120 4.90 23.55 14.24
C GLN A 120 6.30 23.15 13.74
N TRP A 121 6.40 22.30 12.70
CA TRP A 121 7.64 21.67 12.27
C TRP A 121 8.40 22.45 11.18
N GLY A 122 7.68 23.32 10.47
CA GLY A 122 8.23 24.11 9.35
C GLY A 122 8.60 23.26 8.14
N VAL A 123 9.26 23.89 7.16
CA VAL A 123 9.60 23.23 5.87
C VAL A 123 10.48 21.99 6.07
N GLY A 124 11.47 22.06 6.97
CA GLY A 124 12.38 20.95 7.25
C GLY A 124 11.66 19.76 7.86
N GLY A 125 10.91 20.01 8.94
CA GLY A 125 10.24 18.97 9.69
C GLY A 125 9.00 18.38 9.01
N SER A 126 8.46 19.01 7.96
CA SER A 126 7.33 18.48 7.21
C SER A 126 7.75 18.05 5.82
N LEU A 127 8.09 18.99 4.93
CA LEU A 127 8.30 18.66 3.52
C LEU A 127 9.55 17.82 3.29
N ILE A 128 10.69 18.17 3.90
CA ILE A 128 11.93 17.41 3.71
C ILE A 128 11.80 16.03 4.33
N VAL A 129 11.26 15.94 5.55
CA VAL A 129 11.05 14.64 6.17
C VAL A 129 10.01 13.81 5.40
N GLY A 130 8.95 14.41 4.88
CA GLY A 130 7.97 13.73 4.06
C GLY A 130 8.56 13.15 2.75
N ILE A 131 9.49 13.88 2.10
CA ILE A 131 10.24 13.35 0.96
C ILE A 131 11.10 12.14 1.38
N MET A 132 11.80 12.22 2.51
CA MET A 132 12.64 11.13 3.01
C MET A 132 11.82 9.89 3.36
N GLN A 133 10.66 10.08 3.98
CA GLN A 133 9.71 9.02 4.32
C GLN A 133 9.12 8.37 3.05
N GLY A 134 8.65 9.19 2.12
CA GLY A 134 8.10 8.74 0.86
C GLY A 134 9.12 8.00 -0.01
N PHE A 135 10.36 8.48 -0.01
CA PHE A 135 11.47 7.80 -0.70
C PHE A 135 11.79 6.44 -0.05
N GLY A 136 11.81 6.38 1.30
CA GLY A 136 11.96 5.13 2.02
C GLY A 136 10.86 4.12 1.68
N ALA A 137 9.60 4.55 1.71
CA ALA A 137 8.47 3.72 1.31
C ALA A 137 8.57 3.24 -0.14
N GLU A 138 8.97 4.12 -1.05
CA GLU A 138 9.16 3.80 -2.47
C GLU A 138 10.22 2.72 -2.69
N ILE A 139 11.37 2.82 -1.99
CA ILE A 139 12.42 1.79 -2.03
C ILE A 139 11.85 0.44 -1.60
N GLY A 140 10.97 0.39 -0.59
CA GLY A 140 10.35 -0.84 -0.12
C GLY A 140 9.60 -1.60 -1.22
N PHE A 141 8.92 -0.91 -2.12
CA PHE A 141 8.28 -1.53 -3.27
C PHE A 141 9.26 -1.77 -4.43
N ALA A 142 10.24 -0.90 -4.61
CA ALA A 142 11.27 -1.01 -5.65
C ALA A 142 12.14 -2.25 -5.49
N VAL A 143 12.47 -2.66 -4.25
CA VAL A 143 13.20 -3.90 -3.94
C VAL A 143 12.52 -5.14 -4.55
N PHE A 144 11.18 -5.12 -4.62
CA PHE A 144 10.40 -6.16 -5.28
C PHE A 144 10.12 -5.88 -6.76
N ALA A 145 10.82 -4.91 -7.35
CA ALA A 145 10.64 -4.45 -8.72
C ALA A 145 9.17 -4.12 -9.06
N TYR A 146 8.40 -3.64 -8.07
CA TYR A 146 6.97 -3.32 -8.17
C TYR A 146 6.09 -4.50 -8.63
N ARG A 147 6.52 -5.72 -8.32
CA ARG A 147 5.80 -6.95 -8.71
C ARG A 147 5.03 -7.58 -7.57
N LYS A 148 5.42 -7.29 -6.31
CA LYS A 148 4.77 -7.82 -5.11
C LYS A 148 4.06 -6.68 -4.39
N TRP A 149 2.78 -6.89 -4.13
CA TRP A 149 1.88 -5.95 -3.47
C TRP A 149 1.12 -6.70 -2.37
N ASP A 150 1.88 -7.23 -1.43
CA ASP A 150 1.42 -8.08 -0.35
C ASP A 150 1.75 -7.47 1.03
N LEU A 151 1.36 -8.17 2.08
CA LEU A 151 1.63 -7.74 3.45
C LEU A 151 3.14 -7.50 3.69
N LEU A 152 3.99 -8.38 3.15
CA LEU A 152 5.43 -8.30 3.37
C LEU A 152 6.02 -7.05 2.70
N SER A 153 5.69 -6.80 1.43
CA SER A 153 6.20 -5.65 0.70
C SER A 153 5.73 -4.32 1.31
N THR A 154 4.46 -4.27 1.77
CA THR A 154 3.92 -3.07 2.43
C THR A 154 4.54 -2.86 3.81
N THR A 155 4.78 -3.93 4.58
CA THR A 155 5.47 -3.86 5.88
C THR A 155 6.89 -3.34 5.71
N ILE A 156 7.64 -3.83 4.72
CA ILE A 156 8.99 -3.35 4.41
C ILE A 156 8.96 -1.88 3.97
N ALA A 157 7.98 -1.48 3.15
CA ALA A 157 7.83 -0.10 2.75
C ALA A 157 7.59 0.84 3.94
N GLY A 158 6.73 0.45 4.88
CA GLY A 158 6.51 1.19 6.14
C GLY A 158 7.75 1.25 7.01
N ALA A 159 8.49 0.14 7.15
CA ALA A 159 9.75 0.10 7.90
C ALA A 159 10.81 1.04 7.30
N LEU A 160 10.95 1.05 5.97
CA LEU A 160 11.91 1.92 5.27
C LEU A 160 11.49 3.39 5.31
N ALA A 161 10.19 3.70 5.32
CA ALA A 161 9.70 5.04 5.62
C ALA A 161 10.13 5.48 7.02
N GLY A 162 9.99 4.59 8.02
CA GLY A 162 10.48 4.80 9.39
C GLY A 162 11.99 5.02 9.46
N ILE A 163 12.79 4.32 8.64
CA ILE A 163 14.25 4.57 8.51
C ILE A 163 14.47 5.98 7.96
N GLY A 164 13.79 6.39 6.89
CA GLY A 164 13.91 7.71 6.31
C GLY A 164 13.62 8.81 7.34
N CYS A 165 12.55 8.67 8.10
CA CYS A 165 12.19 9.56 9.20
C CYS A 165 13.27 9.58 10.30
N GLY A 166 13.64 8.41 10.82
CA GLY A 166 14.59 8.29 11.91
C GLY A 166 15.98 8.84 11.58
N LEU A 167 16.47 8.59 10.35
CA LEU A 167 17.74 9.12 9.89
C LEU A 167 17.70 10.65 9.74
N TYR A 168 16.59 11.20 9.21
CA TYR A 168 16.43 12.65 9.15
C TYR A 168 16.58 13.29 10.52
N TYR A 169 15.86 12.79 11.53
CA TYR A 169 15.93 13.36 12.88
C TYR A 169 17.27 13.10 13.56
N TRP A 170 17.93 11.99 13.29
CA TRP A 170 19.28 11.74 13.78
C TRP A 170 20.27 12.80 13.27
N ILE A 171 20.22 13.12 11.99
CA ILE A 171 21.13 14.10 11.37
C ILE A 171 20.80 15.52 11.81
N THR A 172 19.53 15.87 11.92
CA THR A 172 19.09 17.24 12.25
C THR A 172 19.12 17.58 13.73
N ASN A 173 19.33 16.57 14.60
CA ASN A 173 19.43 16.76 16.06
C ASN A 173 20.80 16.33 16.60
N PRO A 174 21.89 17.04 16.29
CA PRO A 174 23.25 16.65 16.70
C PRO A 174 23.46 16.66 18.22
N ALA A 175 22.58 17.31 18.98
CA ALA A 175 22.60 17.32 20.43
C ALA A 175 22.08 16.03 21.07
N TRP A 176 21.46 15.12 20.30
CA TRP A 176 21.01 13.84 20.83
C TRP A 176 22.17 12.90 21.06
N SER A 177 22.15 12.18 22.20
CA SER A 177 23.08 11.08 22.39
C SER A 177 22.84 9.98 21.35
N THR A 178 23.90 9.25 21.02
CA THR A 178 23.79 8.10 20.08
C THR A 178 22.74 7.08 20.55
N VAL A 179 22.64 6.87 21.88
CA VAL A 179 21.63 5.96 22.44
C VAL A 179 20.22 6.44 22.14
N ARG A 180 19.91 7.73 22.41
CA ARG A 180 18.60 8.31 22.10
C ARG A 180 18.28 8.21 20.61
N ALA A 181 19.21 8.59 19.75
CA ALA A 181 19.04 8.55 18.31
C ALA A 181 18.79 7.11 17.80
N SER A 182 19.51 6.12 18.35
CA SER A 182 19.32 4.71 17.99
C SER A 182 17.96 4.18 18.43
N ILE A 183 17.50 4.53 19.64
CA ILE A 183 16.15 4.15 20.12
C ILE A 183 15.10 4.81 19.25
N TYR A 184 15.24 6.10 18.93
CA TYR A 184 14.30 6.83 18.07
C TYR A 184 14.22 6.20 16.67
N LEU A 185 15.34 5.85 16.06
CA LEU A 185 15.40 5.16 14.79
C LEU A 185 14.69 3.80 14.87
N GLY A 186 15.02 2.98 15.87
CA GLY A 186 14.43 1.66 16.05
C GLY A 186 12.91 1.71 16.27
N THR A 187 12.44 2.63 17.09
CA THR A 187 11.00 2.82 17.35
C THR A 187 10.25 3.37 16.14
N SER A 188 10.88 4.26 15.34
CA SER A 188 10.32 4.72 14.07
C SER A 188 10.20 3.59 13.04
N ILE A 189 11.17 2.68 12.96
CA ILE A 189 11.11 1.51 12.09
C ILE A 189 9.96 0.60 12.49
N ILE A 190 9.84 0.28 13.78
CA ILE A 190 8.79 -0.60 14.29
C ILE A 190 7.42 0.01 14.06
N SER A 191 7.24 1.28 14.41
CA SER A 191 5.95 1.97 14.23
C SER A 191 5.57 2.09 12.74
N GLY A 192 6.53 2.39 11.88
CA GLY A 192 6.34 2.41 10.43
C GLY A 192 5.96 1.05 9.86
N ALA A 193 6.65 -0.03 10.26
CA ALA A 193 6.33 -1.39 9.84
C ALA A 193 4.90 -1.79 10.24
N VAL A 194 4.52 -1.50 11.48
CA VAL A 194 3.21 -1.93 12.02
C VAL A 194 2.10 -1.04 11.46
N LEU A 195 2.14 0.26 11.67
CA LEU A 195 1.01 1.14 11.33
C LEU A 195 1.03 1.51 9.85
N ALA A 196 2.13 2.03 9.33
CA ALA A 196 2.22 2.44 7.93
C ALA A 196 2.33 1.24 6.96
N GLY A 197 2.85 0.10 7.42
CA GLY A 197 2.93 -1.14 6.65
C GLY A 197 1.71 -2.04 6.84
N MET A 198 1.67 -2.78 7.96
CA MET A 198 0.68 -3.85 8.18
C MET A 198 -0.75 -3.31 8.25
N VAL A 199 -1.01 -2.25 9.04
CA VAL A 199 -2.37 -1.71 9.19
C VAL A 199 -2.87 -1.14 7.86
N MET A 200 -2.02 -0.46 7.09
CA MET A 200 -2.42 0.09 5.78
C MET A 200 -2.70 -1.00 4.75
N TYR A 201 -2.01 -2.13 4.82
CA TYR A 201 -2.34 -3.30 4.00
C TYR A 201 -3.76 -3.81 4.31
N PHE A 202 -4.10 -4.00 5.58
CA PHE A 202 -5.44 -4.45 5.97
C PHE A 202 -6.51 -3.39 5.66
N LEU A 203 -6.19 -2.11 5.81
CA LEU A 203 -7.08 -1.02 5.42
C LEU A 203 -7.39 -1.06 3.91
N GLN A 204 -6.35 -1.24 3.08
CA GLN A 204 -6.54 -1.40 1.64
C GLN A 204 -7.45 -2.59 1.32
N GLN A 205 -7.29 -3.73 2.00
CA GLN A 205 -8.16 -4.88 1.81
C GLN A 205 -9.61 -4.58 2.23
N ALA A 206 -9.81 -3.87 3.34
CA ALA A 206 -11.13 -3.46 3.78
C ALA A 206 -11.81 -2.53 2.76
N ILE A 207 -11.07 -1.56 2.21
CA ILE A 207 -11.57 -0.66 1.16
C ILE A 207 -11.87 -1.46 -0.12
N ALA A 208 -11.04 -2.42 -0.50
CA ALA A 208 -11.28 -3.25 -1.69
C ALA A 208 -12.58 -4.06 -1.60
N LYS A 209 -12.93 -4.55 -0.40
CA LYS A 209 -14.21 -5.28 -0.17
C LYS A 209 -15.45 -4.42 -0.38
N THR A 210 -15.33 -3.09 -0.34
CA THR A 210 -16.47 -2.18 -0.63
C THR A 210 -16.75 -2.01 -2.11
N GLY A 211 -15.90 -2.55 -3.01
CA GLY A 211 -16.02 -2.40 -4.47
C GLY A 211 -15.49 -1.08 -5.01
N VAL A 212 -15.08 -0.14 -4.17
CA VAL A 212 -14.55 1.17 -4.62
C VAL A 212 -13.27 1.03 -5.44
N LEU A 213 -12.51 -0.04 -5.20
CA LEU A 213 -11.24 -0.30 -5.88
C LEU A 213 -11.35 -1.20 -7.14
N ASP A 214 -12.54 -1.53 -7.62
CA ASP A 214 -12.72 -2.45 -8.77
C ASP A 214 -12.07 -1.96 -10.07
N ARG A 215 -11.89 -0.65 -10.20
CA ARG A 215 -11.17 -0.05 -11.33
C ARG A 215 -9.65 -0.21 -11.26
N PHE A 216 -9.11 -0.58 -10.08
CA PHE A 216 -7.68 -0.77 -9.81
C PHE A 216 -7.31 -2.25 -9.79
N GLU A 217 -6.04 -2.54 -10.02
CA GLU A 217 -5.52 -3.91 -9.91
C GLU A 217 -5.62 -4.43 -8.47
N SER A 218 -5.58 -3.52 -7.48
CA SER A 218 -5.70 -3.84 -6.06
C SER A 218 -7.08 -4.37 -5.65
N GLY A 219 -8.16 -3.93 -6.32
CA GLY A 219 -9.52 -4.44 -6.09
C GLY A 219 -9.77 -5.74 -6.85
N ARG A 220 -9.39 -5.81 -8.12
CA ARG A 220 -9.64 -6.99 -8.97
C ARG A 220 -8.93 -8.26 -8.53
N ALA A 221 -7.82 -8.15 -7.81
CA ALA A 221 -7.10 -9.31 -7.28
C ALA A 221 -7.88 -10.09 -6.21
N GLN A 222 -8.91 -9.49 -5.59
CA GLN A 222 -9.74 -10.13 -4.56
C GLN A 222 -10.99 -10.83 -5.13
N VAL A 223 -11.40 -10.50 -6.35
CA VAL A 223 -12.59 -11.10 -6.99
C VAL A 223 -12.28 -12.50 -7.55
N LEU A 224 -11.01 -12.89 -7.63
CA LEU A 224 -10.54 -14.15 -8.22
C LEU A 224 -10.18 -15.22 -7.17
N VAL A 225 -10.51 -15.00 -5.91
CA VAL A 225 -10.40 -15.93 -4.78
C VAL A 225 -11.79 -16.26 -4.26
#